data_80dd9e7865b3e52e01969bf797dbf02b
#
_entry.id   80dd9e7865b3e52e01969bf797dbf02b
#
_cell.length_a   1.000
_cell.length_b   1.000
_cell.length_c   1.000
_cell.angle_alpha   90.00
_cell.angle_beta   90.00
_cell.angle_gamma   90.00
#
_symmetry.space_group_name_H-M   'P 1'
#
loop_
_entity.id
_entity.type
_entity.pdbx_description
1 polymer ?
#
loop_
_entity_poly.entity_id
_entity_poly.type
_entity_poly.pdbx_seq_one_letter_code
_entity_poly.pdbx_strand_id
1 'polypeptide(L)'
;MKEKSTLNIFEYSFKEHDETIAYSLSVPFTSTLVFASIMKHQEAPGTTFKKHMDIARGLLSEDDYLLTEILFNPNTPDQVRGIQKQLSSLLDIIERKDSIKMKEYLTQVRKNIE
;
A
#
# COMPACT_ATOMS: atom_id res chain seq x y z
N MET A 1 -11.32 34.93 -14.50
CA MET A 1 -10.85 34.27 -13.25
C MET A 1 -11.43 32.88 -13.09
N LYS A 2 -12.71 32.69 -13.22
CA LYS A 2 -13.34 31.37 -13.10
C LYS A 2 -12.86 30.37 -14.15
N GLU A 3 -12.76 30.81 -15.39
CA GLU A 3 -12.29 29.96 -16.50
C GLU A 3 -10.85 29.51 -16.29
N LYS A 4 -9.98 30.45 -15.89
CA LYS A 4 -8.59 30.13 -15.61
C LYS A 4 -8.44 29.18 -14.43
N SER A 5 -9.24 29.40 -13.39
CA SER A 5 -9.26 28.51 -12.22
C SER A 5 -9.75 27.13 -12.61
N THR A 6 -10.77 27.04 -13.47
CA THR A 6 -11.31 25.75 -13.93
C THR A 6 -10.28 24.97 -14.73
N LEU A 7 -9.52 25.62 -15.62
CA LEU A 7 -8.47 24.97 -16.38
C LEU A 7 -7.35 24.48 -15.48
N ASN A 8 -6.93 25.31 -14.53
CA ASN A 8 -5.89 24.92 -13.58
C ASN A 8 -6.35 23.75 -12.70
N ILE A 9 -7.60 23.78 -12.27
CA ILE A 9 -8.18 22.70 -11.47
C ILE A 9 -8.22 21.42 -12.29
N PHE A 10 -8.56 21.49 -13.58
CA PHE A 10 -8.61 20.32 -14.44
C PHE A 10 -7.23 19.67 -14.61
N GLU A 11 -6.19 20.44 -14.91
CA GLU A 11 -4.82 19.92 -15.02
C GLU A 11 -4.31 19.35 -13.71
N TYR A 12 -4.57 20.07 -12.62
CA TYR A 12 -4.21 19.62 -11.28
C TYR A 12 -4.92 18.32 -10.94
N SER A 13 -6.20 18.17 -11.34
CA SER A 13 -6.97 16.97 -11.07
C SER A 13 -6.39 15.72 -11.74
N PHE A 14 -5.87 15.83 -12.96
CA PHE A 14 -5.25 14.68 -13.62
C PHE A 14 -4.00 14.23 -12.88
N LYS A 15 -3.10 15.15 -12.58
CA LYS A 15 -1.88 14.85 -11.84
C LYS A 15 -2.19 14.30 -10.45
N GLU A 16 -3.10 14.97 -9.76
CA GLU A 16 -3.53 14.56 -8.43
C GLU A 16 -4.20 13.19 -8.46
N HIS A 17 -5.01 12.94 -9.49
CA HIS A 17 -5.66 11.63 -9.65
C HIS A 17 -4.66 10.52 -9.82
N ASP A 18 -3.62 10.70 -10.66
CA ASP A 18 -2.56 9.71 -10.86
C ASP A 18 -1.78 9.46 -9.57
N GLU A 19 -1.46 10.52 -8.84
CA GLU A 19 -0.78 10.41 -7.54
C GLU A 19 -1.66 9.69 -6.52
N THR A 20 -2.95 9.99 -6.52
CA THR A 20 -3.93 9.36 -5.62
C THR A 20 -4.07 7.88 -5.92
N ILE A 21 -4.12 7.49 -7.19
CA ILE A 21 -4.18 6.08 -7.59
C ILE A 21 -2.93 5.35 -7.11
N ALA A 22 -1.75 5.94 -7.33
CA ALA A 22 -0.51 5.33 -6.88
C ALA A 22 -0.48 5.16 -5.36
N TYR A 23 -0.96 6.15 -4.62
CA TYR A 23 -0.98 6.10 -3.17
C TYR A 23 -2.10 5.23 -2.63
N SER A 24 -3.35 5.46 -3.08
CA SER A 24 -4.54 4.84 -2.49
C SER A 24 -4.78 3.42 -2.95
N LEU A 25 -4.34 3.06 -4.15
CA LEU A 25 -4.56 1.74 -4.72
C LEU A 25 -3.28 0.93 -4.80
N SER A 26 -2.20 1.51 -5.33
CA SER A 26 -0.96 0.76 -5.54
C SER A 26 -0.29 0.37 -4.24
N VAL A 27 -0.34 1.20 -3.21
CA VAL A 27 0.25 0.87 -1.90
C VAL A 27 -0.46 -0.33 -1.27
N PRO A 28 -1.81 -0.28 -1.07
CA PRO A 28 -2.51 -1.45 -0.53
C PRO A 28 -2.40 -2.67 -1.44
N PHE A 29 -2.51 -2.50 -2.77
CA PHE A 29 -2.46 -3.61 -3.72
C PHE A 29 -1.10 -4.31 -3.66
N THR A 30 -0.02 -3.55 -3.66
CA THR A 30 1.33 -4.11 -3.55
C THR A 30 1.50 -4.88 -2.25
N SER A 31 1.07 -4.32 -1.14
CA SER A 31 1.16 -4.97 0.17
C SER A 31 0.37 -6.28 0.19
N THR A 32 -0.83 -6.28 -0.38
CA THR A 32 -1.68 -7.47 -0.46
C THR A 32 -1.07 -8.53 -1.38
N LEU A 33 -0.52 -8.13 -2.53
CA LEU A 33 0.12 -9.06 -3.46
C LEU A 33 1.35 -9.73 -2.84
N VAL A 34 2.15 -8.97 -2.10
CA VAL A 34 3.32 -9.53 -1.41
C VAL A 34 2.85 -10.53 -0.35
N PHE A 35 1.84 -10.18 0.44
CA PHE A 35 1.26 -11.09 1.41
C PHE A 35 0.81 -12.38 0.73
N ALA A 36 0.04 -12.27 -0.36
CA ALA A 36 -0.47 -13.43 -1.08
C ALA A 36 0.65 -14.29 -1.67
N SER A 37 1.73 -13.66 -2.14
CA SER A 37 2.86 -14.36 -2.77
C SER A 37 3.66 -15.21 -1.78
N ILE A 38 3.69 -14.83 -0.50
CA ILE A 38 4.41 -15.58 0.54
C ILE A 38 3.50 -16.43 1.41
N MET A 39 2.19 -16.34 1.18
CA MET A 39 1.20 -17.07 1.96
C MET A 39 1.31 -18.57 1.70
N LYS A 40 1.20 -19.36 2.77
CA LYS A 40 1.10 -20.81 2.71
C LYS A 40 -0.27 -21.23 3.20
N HIS A 41 -0.74 -22.35 2.70
CA HIS A 41 -2.03 -22.91 3.12
C HIS A 41 -2.07 -23.11 4.64
N GLN A 42 -3.16 -22.67 5.25
CA GLN A 42 -3.43 -22.83 6.67
C GLN A 42 -4.77 -23.56 6.83
N GLU A 43 -4.78 -24.64 7.60
CA GLU A 43 -6.03 -25.37 7.85
C GLU A 43 -6.94 -24.61 8.82
N ALA A 44 -6.34 -23.95 9.81
CA ALA A 44 -7.09 -23.18 10.80
C ALA A 44 -6.43 -21.81 11.00
N PRO A 45 -6.58 -20.90 10.02
CA PRO A 45 -5.95 -19.58 10.12
C PRO A 45 -6.57 -18.76 11.25
N GLY A 46 -5.73 -18.00 11.95
CA GLY A 46 -6.18 -17.04 12.94
C GLY A 46 -6.98 -15.90 12.28
N THR A 47 -7.66 -15.12 13.12
CA THR A 47 -8.55 -14.05 12.64
C THR A 47 -7.84 -13.04 11.74
N THR A 48 -6.65 -12.59 12.14
CA THR A 48 -5.89 -11.61 11.36
C THR A 48 -5.47 -12.15 10.01
N PHE A 49 -4.94 -13.37 9.97
CA PHE A 49 -4.53 -14.03 8.74
C PHE A 49 -5.73 -14.21 7.79
N LYS A 50 -6.87 -14.64 8.34
CA LYS A 50 -8.09 -14.83 7.56
C LYS A 50 -8.57 -13.53 6.93
N LYS A 51 -8.53 -12.42 7.68
CA LYS A 51 -8.92 -11.12 7.15
C LYS A 51 -8.03 -10.69 5.99
N HIS A 52 -6.72 -10.90 6.08
CA HIS A 52 -5.80 -10.60 4.99
C HIS A 52 -6.03 -11.50 3.78
N MET A 53 -6.34 -12.78 4.00
CA MET A 53 -6.72 -13.70 2.93
C MET A 53 -7.96 -13.23 2.19
N ASP A 54 -8.97 -12.78 2.92
CA ASP A 54 -10.22 -12.32 2.32
C ASP A 54 -10.00 -11.09 1.46
N ILE A 55 -9.16 -10.17 1.92
CA ILE A 55 -8.76 -8.98 1.14
C ILE A 55 -8.03 -9.42 -0.13
N ALA A 56 -7.10 -10.36 -0.02
CA ALA A 56 -6.34 -10.85 -1.16
C ALA A 56 -7.25 -11.54 -2.20
N ARG A 57 -8.21 -12.34 -1.75
CA ARG A 57 -9.18 -12.98 -2.66
C ARG A 57 -10.00 -11.95 -3.41
N GLY A 58 -10.47 -10.91 -2.70
CA GLY A 58 -11.23 -9.84 -3.32
C GLY A 58 -10.41 -9.11 -4.39
N LEU A 59 -9.17 -8.79 -4.07
CA LEU A 59 -8.27 -8.12 -5.00
C LEU A 59 -7.99 -8.99 -6.22
N LEU A 60 -7.64 -10.25 -6.01
CA LEU A 60 -7.25 -11.17 -7.08
C LEU A 60 -8.42 -11.66 -7.92
N SER A 61 -9.65 -11.33 -7.53
CA SER A 61 -10.83 -11.61 -8.36
C SER A 61 -10.99 -10.58 -9.48
N GLU A 62 -10.25 -9.48 -9.43
CA GLU A 62 -10.28 -8.48 -10.48
C GLU A 62 -9.53 -8.93 -11.72
N ASP A 63 -9.84 -8.31 -12.86
CA ASP A 63 -9.22 -8.57 -14.15
C ASP A 63 -7.72 -8.24 -14.10
N ASP A 64 -6.91 -9.11 -14.68
CA ASP A 64 -5.46 -8.91 -14.79
C ASP A 64 -5.10 -7.60 -15.47
N TYR A 65 -5.87 -7.22 -16.49
CA TYR A 65 -5.64 -5.95 -17.19
C TYR A 65 -5.81 -4.76 -16.25
N LEU A 66 -6.88 -4.76 -15.46
CA LEU A 66 -7.15 -3.69 -14.51
C LEU A 66 -6.04 -3.60 -13.46
N LEU A 67 -5.64 -4.72 -12.88
CA LEU A 67 -4.59 -4.75 -11.88
C LEU A 67 -3.26 -4.27 -12.46
N THR A 68 -2.94 -4.69 -13.67
CA THR A 68 -1.72 -4.28 -14.37
C THR A 68 -1.71 -2.78 -14.62
N GLU A 69 -2.83 -2.22 -15.10
CA GLU A 69 -2.95 -0.78 -15.35
C GLU A 69 -2.74 0.04 -14.07
N ILE A 70 -3.32 -0.40 -12.97
CA ILE A 70 -3.15 0.27 -11.69
C ILE A 70 -1.70 0.21 -11.23
N LEU A 71 -1.08 -0.96 -11.29
CA LEU A 71 0.29 -1.15 -10.81
C LEU A 71 1.34 -0.52 -11.74
N PHE A 72 1.01 -0.32 -13.01
CA PHE A 72 1.91 0.33 -13.95
C PHE A 72 1.77 1.85 -13.99
N ASN A 73 0.98 2.41 -13.09
CA ASN A 73 0.90 3.86 -12.92
C ASN A 73 2.31 4.43 -12.73
N PRO A 74 2.66 5.55 -13.40
CA PRO A 74 4.01 6.13 -13.33
C PRO A 74 4.50 6.44 -11.90
N ASN A 75 3.59 6.64 -10.96
CA ASN A 75 3.95 6.95 -9.58
C ASN A 75 4.10 5.71 -8.70
N THR A 76 3.73 4.53 -9.20
CA THR A 76 3.77 3.28 -8.42
C THR A 76 5.20 2.89 -8.00
N PRO A 77 6.23 2.97 -8.87
CA PRO A 77 7.57 2.57 -8.43
C PRO A 77 8.06 3.30 -7.18
N ASP A 78 7.81 4.59 -7.08
CA ASP A 78 8.23 5.36 -5.90
C ASP A 78 7.48 4.91 -4.66
N GLN A 79 6.19 4.58 -4.78
CA GLN A 79 5.40 4.06 -3.66
C GLN A 79 5.92 2.69 -3.21
N VAL A 80 6.26 1.83 -4.15
CA VAL A 80 6.81 0.51 -3.85
C VAL A 80 8.16 0.63 -3.16
N ARG A 81 9.02 1.56 -3.62
CA ARG A 81 10.31 1.82 -2.96
C ARG A 81 10.09 2.29 -1.52
N GLY A 82 9.05 3.10 -1.29
CA GLY A 82 8.68 3.53 0.07
C GLY A 82 8.31 2.35 0.95
N ILE A 83 7.55 1.39 0.42
CA ILE A 83 7.20 0.16 1.13
C ILE A 83 8.46 -0.64 1.46
N GLN A 84 9.36 -0.80 0.49
CA GLN A 84 10.64 -1.50 0.70
C GLN A 84 11.46 -0.86 1.81
N LYS A 85 11.53 0.47 1.81
CA LYS A 85 12.27 1.21 2.83
C LYS A 85 11.68 0.98 4.22
N GLN A 86 10.37 1.07 4.34
CA GLN A 86 9.69 0.83 5.62
C GLN A 86 9.85 -0.60 6.09
N LEU A 87 9.77 -1.55 5.17
CA LEU A 87 9.97 -2.97 5.50
C LEU A 87 11.39 -3.22 5.98
N SER A 88 12.38 -2.63 5.33
CA SER A 88 13.79 -2.75 5.75
C SER A 88 14.02 -2.17 7.15
N SER A 89 13.40 -1.01 7.44
CA SER A 89 13.49 -0.41 8.78
C SER A 89 12.85 -1.29 9.84
N LEU A 90 11.69 -1.84 9.54
CA LEU A 90 11.00 -2.74 10.46
C LEU A 90 11.81 -4.02 10.70
N LEU A 91 12.36 -4.59 9.64
CA LEU A 91 13.20 -5.78 9.73
C LEU A 91 14.41 -5.53 10.64
N ASP A 92 15.07 -4.38 10.48
CA ASP A 92 16.21 -4.01 11.33
C ASP A 92 15.83 -3.95 12.80
N ILE A 93 14.68 -3.34 13.12
CA ILE A 93 14.18 -3.28 14.50
C ILE A 93 13.93 -4.70 15.05
N ILE A 94 13.33 -5.55 14.23
CA ILE A 94 13.01 -6.93 14.60
C ILE A 94 14.29 -7.74 14.84
N GLU A 95 15.25 -7.65 13.93
CA GLU A 95 16.52 -8.40 14.04
C GLU A 95 17.31 -7.98 15.27
N ARG A 96 17.35 -6.69 15.56
CA ARG A 96 18.04 -6.15 16.73
C ARG A 96 17.27 -6.32 18.03
N LYS A 97 15.99 -6.69 17.94
CA LYS A 97 15.08 -6.78 19.09
C LYS A 97 15.10 -5.49 19.90
N ASP A 98 15.13 -4.37 19.21
CA ASP A 98 15.19 -3.05 19.82
C ASP A 98 13.78 -2.62 20.26
N SER A 99 13.45 -2.87 21.51
CA SER A 99 12.12 -2.59 22.04
C SER A 99 11.80 -1.11 22.12
N ILE A 100 12.81 -0.27 22.29
CA ILE A 100 12.60 1.19 22.35
C ILE A 100 12.23 1.70 20.96
N LYS A 101 12.97 1.33 19.94
CA LYS A 101 12.66 1.71 18.56
C LYS A 101 11.35 1.11 18.09
N MET A 102 11.04 -0.11 18.49
CA MET A 102 9.76 -0.72 18.15
C MET A 102 8.61 0.09 18.71
N LYS A 103 8.73 0.54 19.96
CA LYS A 103 7.70 1.37 20.60
C LYS A 103 7.50 2.68 19.85
N GLU A 104 8.59 3.33 19.47
CA GLU A 104 8.56 4.58 18.69
C GLU A 104 7.89 4.35 17.32
N TYR A 105 8.26 3.28 16.66
CA TYR A 105 7.70 2.89 15.37
C TYR A 105 6.18 2.67 15.47
N LEU A 106 5.75 1.88 16.45
CA LEU A 106 4.34 1.57 16.63
C LEU A 106 3.53 2.83 16.99
N THR A 107 4.11 3.73 17.77
CA THR A 107 3.48 5.00 18.11
C THR A 107 3.23 5.83 16.85
N GLN A 108 4.22 5.90 15.96
CA GLN A 108 4.10 6.66 14.71
C GLN A 108 3.06 6.02 13.78
N VAL A 109 3.07 4.70 13.66
CA VAL A 109 2.12 3.98 12.80
C VAL A 109 0.69 4.20 13.30
N ARG A 110 0.47 4.15 14.60
CA ARG A 110 -0.86 4.43 15.17
C ARG A 110 -1.35 5.83 14.83
N LYS A 111 -0.46 6.83 14.86
CA LYS A 111 -0.81 8.19 14.45
C LYS A 111 -1.21 8.27 12.99
N ASN A 112 -0.56 7.50 12.13
CA ASN A 112 -0.85 7.54 10.70
C ASN A 112 -2.26 7.08 10.36
N ILE A 113 -2.86 6.23 11.18
CA ILE A 113 -4.19 5.66 10.93
C ILE A 113 -5.30 6.25 11.78
N GLU A 114 -5.01 7.25 12.58
CA GLU A 114 -6.02 7.95 13.38
C GLU A 114 -7.02 8.74 12.55
#